data_67876e36993b12d796f5df521410963d
#
_entry.id   67876e36993b12d796f5df521410963d
#
_cell.length_a   1.000
_cell.length_b   1.000
_cell.length_c   1.000
_cell.angle_alpha   90.00
_cell.angle_beta   90.00
_cell.angle_gamma   90.00
#
_symmetry.space_group_name_H-M   'P 1'
#
loop_
_entity.id
_entity.type
_entity.pdbx_description
1 polymer ?
#
loop_
_entity_poly.entity_id
_entity_poly.type
_entity_poly.pdbx_seq_one_letter_code
_entity_poly.pdbx_strand_id
1 'polypeptide(L)'
;MNKKLLALTLSGALAASMLAGCGGSSNGGDTSTSTDTKADTTEASGAEGSVYYLNFKPEQDQQWQDLAKAYTEETGVPVTVVTAASGNYETTLMSEMGKSGAPTLFQVNGPVGLANWKDYCYDLAGSDIYGQLTSDNYALKEDDTVYGIAYVIESYGLIVNKTLLEKAGYTIDDIQSFADLKKVAEDITARSSELGFAAFTSAGMDGSSDWRFKTHLANLPIYFEYQTDGISSTDAIKGTYLDNYRDMWDLYINNSTCDPKELSAKTGDDSRNEFLAGDAVFFQNGSWEYANLTGDGGYTDDDLAMIPIYFGVGDEANQGLCTGTENYWCV
;
A
#
# COMPACT_ATOMS: atom_id res chain seq x y z
N MET A 1 19.00 24.63 -44.29
CA MET A 1 18.13 23.59 -44.90
C MET A 1 17.23 23.02 -43.80
N ASN A 2 15.96 23.11 -44.07
CA ASN A 2 14.87 23.05 -43.06
C ASN A 2 14.64 21.67 -42.50
N LYS A 3 14.67 21.55 -41.15
CA LYS A 3 14.34 20.37 -40.36
C LYS A 3 12.82 20.09 -40.22
N LYS A 4 11.98 20.58 -41.11
CA LYS A 4 10.51 20.44 -41.03
C LYS A 4 9.90 19.51 -42.08
N LEU A 5 10.69 18.76 -42.84
CA LEU A 5 10.18 17.87 -43.90
C LEU A 5 10.35 16.35 -43.65
N LEU A 6 10.74 15.93 -42.44
CA LEU A 6 10.94 14.51 -42.14
C LEU A 6 9.87 13.90 -41.21
N ALA A 7 8.80 14.64 -40.87
CA ALA A 7 7.76 14.18 -39.94
C ALA A 7 6.44 13.75 -40.61
N LEU A 8 6.37 13.69 -41.92
CA LEU A 8 5.09 13.43 -42.62
C LEU A 8 5.06 12.10 -43.43
N THR A 9 6.05 11.23 -43.29
CA THR A 9 6.07 9.99 -44.09
C THR A 9 5.99 8.69 -43.26
N LEU A 10 5.74 8.76 -41.94
CA LEU A 10 5.60 7.55 -41.09
C LEU A 10 4.17 7.30 -40.57
N SER A 11 3.18 8.08 -40.95
CA SER A 11 1.78 7.93 -40.47
C SER A 11 0.85 7.23 -41.46
N GLY A 12 1.37 6.69 -42.56
CA GLY A 12 0.57 6.13 -43.67
C GLY A 12 0.53 4.62 -43.82
N ALA A 13 1.16 3.84 -42.95
CA ALA A 13 1.37 2.41 -43.17
C ALA A 13 0.63 1.45 -42.21
N LEU A 14 -0.21 1.93 -41.28
CA LEU A 14 -0.92 1.08 -40.30
C LEU A 14 -2.45 0.98 -40.48
N ALA A 15 -3.03 1.45 -41.59
CA ALA A 15 -4.49 1.47 -41.79
C ALA A 15 -5.01 0.50 -42.88
N ALA A 16 -4.23 -0.49 -43.33
CA ALA A 16 -4.63 -1.33 -44.48
C ALA A 16 -4.59 -2.85 -44.25
N SER A 17 -4.73 -3.37 -43.01
CA SER A 17 -4.70 -4.80 -42.75
C SER A 17 -5.89 -5.40 -41.96
N MET A 18 -7.07 -4.76 -41.99
CA MET A 18 -8.29 -5.34 -41.40
C MET A 18 -9.46 -5.35 -42.37
N LEU A 19 -9.35 -6.04 -43.47
CA LEU A 19 -10.51 -6.39 -44.30
C LEU A 19 -10.12 -7.50 -45.31
N ALA A 20 -10.05 -8.75 -44.84
CA ALA A 20 -10.30 -9.92 -45.69
C ALA A 20 -10.32 -11.20 -44.82
N GLY A 21 -11.44 -11.86 -44.69
CA GLY A 21 -11.52 -13.18 -44.09
C GLY A 21 -12.89 -13.58 -43.63
N CYS A 22 -13.86 -13.60 -44.54
CA CYS A 22 -15.11 -14.36 -44.34
C CYS A 22 -15.17 -15.46 -45.36
N GLY A 23 -15.31 -16.73 -44.89
CA GLY A 23 -15.79 -17.81 -45.73
C GLY A 23 -15.10 -19.18 -45.56
N GLY A 24 -15.84 -20.18 -45.03
CA GLY A 24 -15.66 -21.59 -45.40
C GLY A 24 -15.41 -22.59 -44.28
N SER A 25 -16.48 -23.25 -43.88
CA SER A 25 -16.68 -24.55 -43.19
C SER A 25 -15.54 -25.58 -43.16
N SER A 26 -15.33 -26.23 -42.04
CA SER A 26 -15.67 -27.58 -41.59
C SER A 26 -14.61 -28.25 -40.71
N ASN A 27 -15.08 -28.71 -39.57
CA ASN A 27 -14.78 -29.94 -38.81
C ASN A 27 -13.38 -30.15 -38.17
N GLY A 28 -13.42 -30.32 -36.85
CA GLY A 28 -12.41 -31.03 -36.07
C GLY A 28 -12.19 -30.41 -34.68
N GLY A 29 -12.82 -31.02 -33.66
CA GLY A 29 -12.83 -30.52 -32.30
C GLY A 29 -11.46 -30.45 -31.63
N ASP A 30 -11.33 -29.46 -30.77
CA ASP A 30 -10.75 -29.67 -29.44
C ASP A 30 -11.22 -28.54 -28.52
N THR A 31 -11.67 -28.97 -27.36
CA THR A 31 -12.38 -28.17 -26.34
C THR A 31 -11.36 -27.48 -25.49
N SER A 32 -11.25 -26.15 -25.61
CA SER A 32 -10.70 -25.34 -24.53
C SER A 32 -11.79 -24.38 -24.03
N THR A 33 -12.33 -24.73 -22.90
CA THR A 33 -13.40 -24.05 -22.19
C THR A 33 -12.83 -22.76 -21.60
N SER A 34 -13.13 -21.62 -22.21
CA SER A 34 -13.09 -20.35 -21.53
C SER A 34 -14.35 -20.26 -20.67
N THR A 35 -14.18 -20.37 -19.38
CA THR A 35 -15.25 -20.15 -18.41
C THR A 35 -15.50 -18.64 -18.30
N ASP A 36 -16.43 -18.14 -19.10
CA ASP A 36 -17.16 -16.92 -18.78
C ASP A 36 -18.00 -17.23 -17.53
N THR A 37 -17.50 -16.84 -16.38
CA THR A 37 -18.29 -16.87 -15.16
C THR A 37 -19.32 -15.73 -15.24
N LYS A 38 -20.47 -16.01 -15.83
CA LYS A 38 -21.69 -15.25 -15.58
C LYS A 38 -21.94 -15.33 -14.08
N ALA A 39 -21.85 -14.20 -13.40
CA ALA A 39 -22.39 -14.06 -12.07
C ALA A 39 -23.88 -14.40 -12.15
N ASP A 40 -24.24 -15.51 -11.56
CA ASP A 40 -25.63 -15.93 -11.38
C ASP A 40 -26.21 -15.03 -10.27
N THR A 41 -26.90 -13.96 -10.67
CA THR A 41 -27.65 -13.13 -9.75
C THR A 41 -28.85 -13.92 -9.29
N THR A 42 -28.68 -14.65 -8.19
CA THR A 42 -29.82 -15.18 -7.43
C THR A 42 -30.54 -13.97 -6.83
N GLU A 43 -31.69 -13.62 -7.39
CA GLU A 43 -32.59 -12.64 -6.79
C GLU A 43 -33.02 -13.14 -5.40
N ALA A 44 -32.40 -12.61 -4.34
CA ALA A 44 -32.85 -12.80 -2.98
C ALA A 44 -34.16 -12.04 -2.80
N SER A 45 -35.25 -12.75 -2.68
CA SER A 45 -36.59 -12.18 -2.49
C SER A 45 -36.72 -11.58 -1.09
N GLY A 46 -36.68 -10.24 -0.99
CA GLY A 46 -37.11 -9.52 0.20
C GLY A 46 -36.21 -8.40 0.73
N ALA A 47 -34.95 -8.28 0.28
CA ALA A 47 -34.11 -7.18 0.69
C ALA A 47 -34.26 -5.97 -0.26
N GLU A 48 -34.46 -4.78 0.30
CA GLU A 48 -34.37 -3.54 -0.48
C GLU A 48 -32.90 -3.11 -0.56
N GLY A 49 -32.32 -3.09 -1.78
CA GLY A 49 -30.94 -2.62 -2.04
C GLY A 49 -29.90 -3.73 -2.12
N SER A 50 -28.67 -3.31 -2.39
CA SER A 50 -27.48 -4.17 -2.47
C SER A 50 -26.26 -3.36 -2.09
N VAL A 51 -25.17 -4.06 -1.71
CA VAL A 51 -23.86 -3.44 -1.45
C VAL A 51 -22.88 -3.88 -2.51
N TYR A 52 -22.18 -2.93 -3.12
CA TYR A 52 -21.00 -3.18 -3.92
C TYR A 52 -19.80 -2.55 -3.20
N TYR A 53 -18.94 -3.40 -2.65
CA TYR A 53 -17.69 -2.97 -2.01
C TYR A 53 -16.52 -3.10 -2.98
N LEU A 54 -15.87 -1.99 -3.28
CA LEU A 54 -14.58 -2.01 -3.97
C LEU A 54 -13.46 -2.07 -2.92
N ASN A 55 -12.88 -3.27 -2.76
CA ASN A 55 -11.84 -3.56 -1.78
C ASN A 55 -10.46 -3.15 -2.31
N PHE A 56 -9.68 -2.45 -1.47
CA PHE A 56 -8.32 -1.98 -1.77
C PHE A 56 -7.22 -2.84 -1.10
N LYS A 57 -7.61 -3.87 -0.32
CA LYS A 57 -6.69 -4.76 0.40
C LYS A 57 -6.69 -6.15 -0.24
N PRO A 58 -5.87 -6.41 -1.27
CA PRO A 58 -5.83 -7.70 -1.95
C PRO A 58 -5.43 -8.85 -1.02
N GLU A 59 -4.62 -8.58 0.01
CA GLU A 59 -4.22 -9.56 1.03
C GLU A 59 -5.39 -10.05 1.90
N GLN A 60 -6.54 -9.40 1.85
CA GLN A 60 -7.75 -9.73 2.63
C GLN A 60 -8.93 -10.11 1.73
N ASP A 61 -8.72 -10.37 0.43
CA ASP A 61 -9.80 -10.65 -0.51
C ASP A 61 -10.70 -11.79 -0.03
N GLN A 62 -10.12 -12.93 0.33
CA GLN A 62 -10.88 -14.11 0.74
C GLN A 62 -11.75 -13.83 1.97
N GLN A 63 -11.23 -13.12 2.96
CA GLN A 63 -11.98 -12.77 4.17
C GLN A 63 -13.17 -11.86 3.86
N TRP A 64 -13.02 -10.93 2.92
CA TRP A 64 -14.11 -10.08 2.47
C TRP A 64 -15.17 -10.85 1.67
N GLN A 65 -14.76 -11.80 0.81
CA GLN A 65 -15.70 -12.68 0.10
C GLN A 65 -16.51 -13.52 1.09
N ASP A 66 -15.87 -14.11 2.10
CA ASP A 66 -16.51 -14.92 3.12
C ASP A 66 -17.49 -14.10 3.97
N LEU A 67 -17.09 -12.88 4.37
CA LEU A 67 -17.95 -11.96 5.13
C LEU A 67 -19.16 -11.51 4.31
N ALA A 68 -18.96 -11.16 3.05
CA ALA A 68 -20.04 -10.77 2.14
C ALA A 68 -21.08 -11.87 1.97
N LYS A 69 -20.60 -13.10 1.82
CA LYS A 69 -21.46 -14.28 1.75
C LYS A 69 -22.26 -14.48 3.04
N ALA A 70 -21.58 -14.46 4.19
CA ALA A 70 -22.25 -14.65 5.49
C ALA A 70 -23.30 -13.56 5.75
N TYR A 71 -22.98 -12.30 5.45
CA TYR A 71 -23.92 -11.19 5.60
C TYR A 71 -25.15 -11.33 4.68
N THR A 72 -24.91 -11.72 3.42
CA THR A 72 -26.02 -11.96 2.48
C THR A 72 -26.92 -13.11 2.94
N GLU A 73 -26.34 -14.21 3.46
CA GLU A 73 -27.10 -15.35 3.99
C GLU A 73 -27.91 -14.96 5.23
N GLU A 74 -27.38 -14.12 6.10
CA GLU A 74 -28.04 -13.68 7.34
C GLU A 74 -29.15 -12.66 7.09
N THR A 75 -28.88 -11.68 6.21
CA THR A 75 -29.76 -10.49 6.05
C THR A 75 -30.63 -10.53 4.80
N GLY A 76 -30.27 -11.34 3.81
CA GLY A 76 -30.88 -11.33 2.48
C GLY A 76 -30.39 -10.15 1.59
N VAL A 77 -29.54 -9.26 2.09
CA VAL A 77 -28.98 -8.13 1.32
C VAL A 77 -27.81 -8.64 0.47
N PRO A 78 -27.89 -8.57 -0.87
CA PRO A 78 -26.78 -8.98 -1.73
C PRO A 78 -25.55 -8.10 -1.52
N VAL A 79 -24.39 -8.72 -1.31
CA VAL A 79 -23.10 -8.03 -1.20
C VAL A 79 -22.17 -8.56 -2.28
N THR A 80 -21.64 -7.67 -3.10
CA THR A 80 -20.59 -7.96 -4.09
C THR A 80 -19.28 -7.31 -3.65
N VAL A 81 -18.21 -8.08 -3.58
CA VAL A 81 -16.87 -7.56 -3.32
C VAL A 81 -16.04 -7.70 -4.60
N VAL A 82 -15.46 -6.60 -5.05
CA VAL A 82 -14.46 -6.58 -6.13
C VAL A 82 -13.17 -6.04 -5.54
N THR A 83 -12.10 -6.80 -5.67
CA THR A 83 -10.79 -6.41 -5.13
C THR A 83 -9.90 -5.84 -6.23
N ALA A 84 -9.43 -4.62 -6.03
CA ALA A 84 -8.47 -4.00 -6.93
C ALA A 84 -7.08 -4.64 -6.78
N ALA A 85 -6.35 -4.76 -7.90
CA ALA A 85 -4.97 -5.21 -7.86
C ALA A 85 -4.09 -4.19 -7.08
N SER A 86 -3.05 -4.71 -6.43
CA SER A 86 -2.09 -3.87 -5.68
C SER A 86 -1.57 -2.71 -6.52
N GLY A 87 -1.55 -1.51 -5.94
CA GLY A 87 -1.11 -0.29 -6.60
C GLY A 87 -2.06 0.30 -7.66
N ASN A 88 -3.22 -0.34 -7.92
CA ASN A 88 -4.14 0.10 -8.98
C ASN A 88 -5.51 0.56 -8.46
N TYR A 89 -5.67 0.73 -7.15
CA TYR A 89 -6.97 1.03 -6.56
C TYR A 89 -7.62 2.29 -7.13
N GLU A 90 -6.93 3.42 -7.14
CA GLU A 90 -7.45 4.71 -7.63
C GLU A 90 -7.91 4.64 -9.11
N THR A 91 -7.12 3.99 -9.95
CA THR A 91 -7.48 3.79 -11.36
C THR A 91 -8.71 2.91 -11.50
N THR A 92 -8.81 1.87 -10.68
CA THR A 92 -9.97 0.98 -10.65
C THR A 92 -11.20 1.73 -10.14
N LEU A 93 -11.09 2.48 -9.03
CA LEU A 93 -12.20 3.27 -8.47
C LEU A 93 -12.73 4.27 -9.51
N MET A 94 -11.85 5.00 -10.19
CA MET A 94 -12.24 5.93 -11.24
C MET A 94 -13.02 5.24 -12.36
N SER A 95 -12.58 4.05 -12.78
CA SER A 95 -13.26 3.26 -13.80
C SER A 95 -14.63 2.74 -13.32
N GLU A 96 -14.71 2.26 -12.07
CA GLU A 96 -15.94 1.70 -11.51
C GLU A 96 -16.99 2.80 -11.24
N MET A 97 -16.59 3.97 -10.74
CA MET A 97 -17.49 5.11 -10.51
C MET A 97 -18.14 5.65 -11.79
N GLY A 98 -17.53 5.41 -12.96
CA GLY A 98 -18.10 5.77 -14.27
C GLY A 98 -19.20 4.82 -14.76
N LYS A 99 -19.48 3.70 -14.07
CA LYS A 99 -20.46 2.69 -14.48
C LYS A 99 -21.85 2.96 -13.90
N SER A 100 -22.87 2.35 -14.49
CA SER A 100 -24.26 2.41 -13.96
C SER A 100 -24.43 1.67 -12.64
N GLY A 101 -23.56 0.71 -12.32
CA GLY A 101 -23.48 -0.01 -11.05
C GLY A 101 -22.19 0.32 -10.32
N ALA A 102 -22.03 1.59 -9.93
CA ALA A 102 -20.86 2.05 -9.20
C ALA A 102 -20.78 1.43 -7.79
N PRO A 103 -19.56 1.37 -7.19
CA PRO A 103 -19.42 0.98 -5.79
C PRO A 103 -20.28 1.85 -4.86
N THR A 104 -20.95 1.19 -3.92
CA THR A 104 -21.73 1.85 -2.84
C THR A 104 -20.95 1.89 -1.54
N LEU A 105 -19.84 1.16 -1.45
CA LEU A 105 -18.86 1.21 -0.38
C LEU A 105 -17.47 1.19 -1.01
N PHE A 106 -16.67 2.19 -0.73
CA PHE A 106 -15.34 2.35 -1.31
C PHE A 106 -14.39 3.03 -0.33
N GLN A 107 -13.11 2.92 -0.57
CA GLN A 107 -12.07 3.51 0.27
C GLN A 107 -11.59 4.84 -0.30
N VAL A 108 -11.38 5.82 0.59
CA VAL A 108 -10.72 7.10 0.30
C VAL A 108 -9.49 7.25 1.18
N ASN A 109 -8.39 7.66 0.56
CA ASN A 109 -7.12 7.83 1.24
C ASN A 109 -6.99 9.26 1.78
N GLY A 110 -7.44 9.46 3.02
CA GLY A 110 -7.28 10.68 3.78
C GLY A 110 -7.78 11.96 3.10
N PRO A 111 -7.36 13.14 3.58
CA PRO A 111 -7.80 14.42 3.03
C PRO A 111 -7.41 14.64 1.56
N VAL A 112 -6.27 14.07 1.12
CA VAL A 112 -5.81 14.17 -0.27
C VAL A 112 -6.74 13.40 -1.20
N GLY A 113 -7.12 12.18 -0.83
CA GLY A 113 -8.10 11.39 -1.57
C GLY A 113 -9.48 12.04 -1.55
N LEU A 114 -9.88 12.61 -0.40
CA LEU A 114 -11.17 13.29 -0.26
C LEU A 114 -11.34 14.44 -1.26
N ALA A 115 -10.28 15.19 -1.56
CA ALA A 115 -10.34 16.26 -2.54
C ALA A 115 -10.82 15.80 -3.94
N ASN A 116 -10.60 14.51 -4.27
CA ASN A 116 -11.05 13.92 -5.53
C ASN A 116 -12.42 13.25 -5.45
N TRP A 117 -12.81 12.74 -4.26
CA TRP A 117 -13.94 11.85 -4.12
C TRP A 117 -15.12 12.39 -3.30
N LYS A 118 -15.00 13.55 -2.64
CA LYS A 118 -16.03 14.07 -1.74
C LYS A 118 -17.42 14.21 -2.38
N ASP A 119 -17.48 14.52 -3.66
CA ASP A 119 -18.75 14.67 -4.38
C ASP A 119 -19.50 13.35 -4.61
N TYR A 120 -18.83 12.22 -4.35
CA TYR A 120 -19.39 10.86 -4.41
C TYR A 120 -19.70 10.28 -3.03
N CYS A 121 -19.32 10.96 -1.96
CA CYS A 121 -19.49 10.49 -0.60
C CYS A 121 -20.80 10.98 0.00
N TYR A 122 -21.50 10.08 0.69
CA TYR A 122 -22.67 10.42 1.53
C TYR A 122 -22.20 11.01 2.85
N ASP A 123 -22.94 12.00 3.38
CA ASP A 123 -22.67 12.57 4.71
C ASP A 123 -23.08 11.60 5.82
N LEU A 124 -22.12 11.09 6.55
CA LEU A 124 -22.28 10.12 7.64
C LEU A 124 -22.48 10.77 9.02
N ALA A 125 -22.54 12.11 9.14
CA ALA A 125 -22.64 12.81 10.44
C ALA A 125 -23.84 12.34 11.30
N GLY A 126 -24.94 11.94 10.65
CA GLY A 126 -26.14 11.42 11.34
C GLY A 126 -26.21 9.90 11.45
N SER A 127 -25.16 9.17 11.07
CA SER A 127 -25.18 7.70 11.06
C SER A 127 -24.88 7.08 12.43
N ASP A 128 -25.45 5.90 12.68
CA ASP A 128 -25.18 5.15 13.91
C ASP A 128 -23.70 4.78 14.05
N ILE A 129 -23.00 4.50 12.92
CA ILE A 129 -21.58 4.14 12.94
C ILE A 129 -20.69 5.32 13.37
N TYR A 130 -21.00 6.55 12.93
CA TYR A 130 -20.29 7.73 13.37
C TYR A 130 -20.46 7.94 14.89
N GLY A 131 -21.67 7.72 15.40
CA GLY A 131 -21.99 7.80 16.83
C GLY A 131 -21.26 6.79 17.72
N GLN A 132 -20.67 5.75 17.15
CA GLN A 132 -19.92 4.71 17.87
C GLN A 132 -18.40 4.97 17.87
N LEU A 133 -17.92 5.97 17.16
CA LEU A 133 -16.48 6.28 17.16
C LEU A 133 -16.03 6.74 18.56
N THR A 134 -14.89 6.24 18.98
CA THR A 134 -14.27 6.62 20.27
C THR A 134 -13.46 7.91 20.19
N SER A 135 -13.20 8.39 18.97
CA SER A 135 -12.49 9.64 18.69
C SER A 135 -12.84 10.16 17.30
N ASP A 136 -12.96 11.48 17.16
CA ASP A 136 -13.10 12.17 15.88
C ASP A 136 -11.90 11.96 14.94
N ASN A 137 -10.76 11.53 15.47
CA ASN A 137 -9.58 11.18 14.65
C ASN A 137 -9.84 9.99 13.70
N TYR A 138 -10.91 9.23 13.95
CA TYR A 138 -11.32 8.12 13.10
C TYR A 138 -12.39 8.49 12.06
N ALA A 139 -12.69 9.78 11.92
CA ALA A 139 -13.59 10.29 10.91
C ALA A 139 -12.85 11.15 9.89
N LEU A 140 -13.13 10.97 8.62
CA LEU A 140 -12.67 11.84 7.55
C LEU A 140 -13.69 12.96 7.40
N LYS A 141 -13.30 14.18 7.80
CA LYS A 141 -14.19 15.34 7.93
C LYS A 141 -13.66 16.53 7.14
N GLU A 142 -14.60 17.32 6.62
CA GLU A 142 -14.36 18.69 6.19
C GLU A 142 -15.52 19.53 6.75
N ASP A 143 -15.21 20.51 7.57
CA ASP A 143 -16.19 21.26 8.36
C ASP A 143 -17.08 20.33 9.22
N ASP A 144 -18.41 20.43 9.06
CA ASP A 144 -19.38 19.64 9.79
C ASP A 144 -19.77 18.32 9.08
N THR A 145 -19.25 18.09 7.86
CA THR A 145 -19.57 16.93 7.04
C THR A 145 -18.63 15.78 7.34
N VAL A 146 -19.17 14.58 7.57
CA VAL A 146 -18.44 13.34 7.78
C VAL A 146 -18.48 12.50 6.51
N TYR A 147 -17.40 12.50 5.75
CA TYR A 147 -17.32 11.81 4.46
C TYR A 147 -16.93 10.34 4.55
N GLY A 148 -16.24 9.96 5.62
CA GLY A 148 -15.79 8.59 5.79
C GLY A 148 -15.47 8.22 7.23
N ILE A 149 -15.45 6.92 7.47
CA ILE A 149 -15.10 6.31 8.75
C ILE A 149 -13.81 5.51 8.59
N ALA A 150 -12.89 5.64 9.53
CA ALA A 150 -11.64 4.88 9.52
C ALA A 150 -11.91 3.38 9.37
N TYR A 151 -11.28 2.80 8.36
CA TYR A 151 -11.37 1.37 8.11
C TYR A 151 -10.51 0.58 9.09
N VAL A 152 -9.26 1.05 9.32
CA VAL A 152 -8.26 0.33 10.08
C VAL A 152 -7.26 1.31 10.68
N ILE A 153 -6.68 0.94 11.82
CA ILE A 153 -5.48 1.56 12.37
C ILE A 153 -4.31 0.67 11.99
N GLU A 154 -3.33 1.23 11.31
CA GLU A 154 -2.12 0.53 10.88
C GLU A 154 -0.88 1.20 11.47
N SER A 155 0.18 0.42 11.60
CA SER A 155 1.49 0.93 12.03
C SER A 155 2.53 0.61 10.98
N TYR A 156 3.51 1.51 10.78
CA TYR A 156 4.67 1.25 9.97
C TYR A 156 5.97 1.57 10.70
N GLY A 157 7.01 0.89 10.28
CA GLY A 157 8.32 0.92 10.91
C GLY A 157 9.33 0.10 10.11
N LEU A 158 10.25 -0.53 10.81
CA LEU A 158 11.13 -1.55 10.29
C LEU A 158 10.69 -2.90 10.83
N ILE A 159 10.25 -3.80 9.95
CA ILE A 159 10.04 -5.20 10.27
C ILE A 159 11.42 -5.86 10.35
N VAL A 160 11.67 -6.63 11.39
CA VAL A 160 12.97 -7.21 11.72
C VAL A 160 12.90 -8.71 11.72
N ASN A 161 13.79 -9.36 10.97
CA ASN A 161 14.07 -10.78 11.11
C ASN A 161 15.03 -10.97 12.30
N LYS A 162 14.48 -11.38 13.45
CA LYS A 162 15.22 -11.56 14.71
C LYS A 162 16.33 -12.59 14.58
N THR A 163 16.07 -13.68 13.87
CA THR A 163 17.05 -14.75 13.67
C THR A 163 18.29 -14.26 12.92
N LEU A 164 18.11 -13.45 11.87
CA LEU A 164 19.24 -12.87 11.13
C LEU A 164 19.96 -11.79 11.95
N LEU A 165 19.23 -10.99 12.71
CA LEU A 165 19.80 -9.99 13.61
C LEU A 165 20.69 -10.66 14.67
N GLU A 166 20.22 -11.71 15.31
CA GLU A 166 20.99 -12.51 16.28
C GLU A 166 22.20 -13.19 15.63
N LYS A 167 22.07 -13.71 14.42
CA LYS A 167 23.19 -14.25 13.64
C LYS A 167 24.26 -13.20 13.35
N ALA A 168 23.88 -11.94 13.19
CA ALA A 168 24.82 -10.81 13.06
C ALA A 168 25.43 -10.39 14.41
N GLY A 169 24.95 -10.93 15.54
CA GLY A 169 25.44 -10.65 16.89
C GLY A 169 24.76 -9.51 17.61
N TYR A 170 23.53 -9.16 17.18
CA TYR A 170 22.73 -8.07 17.75
C TYR A 170 21.36 -8.58 18.18
N THR A 171 20.69 -7.79 19.02
CA THR A 171 19.30 -7.96 19.45
C THR A 171 18.51 -6.69 19.19
N ILE A 172 17.19 -6.73 19.34
CA ILE A 172 16.34 -5.54 19.24
C ILE A 172 16.75 -4.46 20.25
N ASP A 173 17.18 -4.87 21.45
CA ASP A 173 17.57 -3.96 22.52
C ASP A 173 18.84 -3.14 22.19
N ASP A 174 19.63 -3.60 21.22
CA ASP A 174 20.82 -2.87 20.74
C ASP A 174 20.46 -1.71 19.78
N ILE A 175 19.17 -1.53 19.42
CA ILE A 175 18.72 -0.54 18.42
C ILE A 175 17.65 0.35 19.05
N GLN A 176 18.07 1.47 19.65
CA GLN A 176 17.19 2.43 20.31
C GLN A 176 17.34 3.86 19.77
N SER A 177 18.10 4.03 18.69
CA SER A 177 18.35 5.32 18.05
C SER A 177 18.77 5.14 16.59
N PHE A 178 18.75 6.25 15.82
CA PHE A 178 19.31 6.27 14.46
C PHE A 178 20.81 5.90 14.45
N ALA A 179 21.56 6.35 15.45
CA ALA A 179 22.97 6.05 15.58
C ALA A 179 23.23 4.54 15.80
N ASP A 180 22.39 3.89 16.61
CA ASP A 180 22.48 2.45 16.83
C ASP A 180 22.10 1.67 15.56
N LEU A 181 20.97 2.02 14.93
CA LEU A 181 20.53 1.40 13.68
C LEU A 181 21.62 1.53 12.60
N LYS A 182 22.22 2.72 12.47
CA LYS A 182 23.31 2.98 11.53
C LYS A 182 24.51 2.07 11.80
N LYS A 183 24.94 1.99 13.05
CA LYS A 183 26.04 1.12 13.47
C LYS A 183 25.77 -0.34 13.10
N VAL A 184 24.57 -0.85 13.40
CA VAL A 184 24.17 -2.24 13.11
C VAL A 184 24.12 -2.48 11.60
N ALA A 185 23.50 -1.60 10.85
CA ALA A 185 23.36 -1.75 9.40
C ALA A 185 24.70 -1.69 8.66
N GLU A 186 25.58 -0.75 9.02
CA GLU A 186 26.91 -0.63 8.42
C GLU A 186 27.80 -1.84 8.77
N ASP A 187 27.71 -2.38 9.98
CA ASP A 187 28.44 -3.60 10.38
C ASP A 187 27.96 -4.82 9.60
N ILE A 188 26.64 -5.02 9.46
CA ILE A 188 26.06 -6.10 8.66
C ILE A 188 26.53 -5.98 7.21
N THR A 189 26.49 -4.80 6.65
CA THR A 189 26.95 -4.54 5.26
C THR A 189 28.43 -4.86 5.09
N ALA A 190 29.25 -4.44 6.02
CA ALA A 190 30.69 -4.72 5.98
C ALA A 190 31.01 -6.24 6.05
N ARG A 191 30.16 -7.03 6.70
CA ARG A 191 30.27 -8.47 6.84
C ARG A 191 29.31 -9.27 5.96
N SER A 192 28.62 -8.63 4.99
CA SER A 192 27.58 -9.27 4.20
C SER A 192 28.05 -10.53 3.47
N SER A 193 29.28 -10.54 2.97
CA SER A 193 29.89 -11.74 2.33
C SER A 193 30.08 -12.92 3.30
N GLU A 194 30.32 -12.66 4.58
CA GLU A 194 30.46 -13.66 5.64
C GLU A 194 29.07 -14.12 6.11
N LEU A 195 28.18 -13.17 6.36
CA LEU A 195 26.85 -13.40 6.92
C LEU A 195 25.90 -14.05 5.91
N GLY A 196 26.02 -13.70 4.63
CA GLY A 196 25.20 -14.18 3.53
C GLY A 196 23.90 -13.37 3.35
N PHE A 197 23.79 -12.19 3.97
CA PHE A 197 22.62 -11.29 3.86
C PHE A 197 23.03 -9.81 4.02
N ALA A 198 22.16 -8.91 3.59
CA ALA A 198 22.30 -7.47 3.73
C ALA A 198 21.58 -6.94 5.00
N ALA A 199 21.76 -5.65 5.30
CA ALA A 199 21.02 -5.02 6.38
C ALA A 199 19.55 -4.79 5.97
N PHE A 200 19.31 -4.12 4.85
CA PHE A 200 17.96 -3.79 4.39
C PHE A 200 17.58 -4.55 3.11
N THR A 201 16.30 -4.81 2.93
CA THR A 201 15.73 -5.18 1.63
C THR A 201 15.90 -4.02 0.64
N SER A 202 15.71 -4.28 -0.65
CA SER A 202 15.53 -3.21 -1.63
C SER A 202 14.33 -2.35 -1.25
N ALA A 203 14.33 -1.10 -1.69
CA ALA A 203 13.35 -0.14 -1.20
C ALA A 203 11.97 -0.25 -1.86
N GLY A 204 11.82 -1.05 -2.93
CA GLY A 204 10.57 -1.07 -3.70
C GLY A 204 10.24 0.31 -4.23
N MET A 205 11.13 0.93 -5.02
CA MET A 205 11.00 2.32 -5.49
C MET A 205 10.46 2.43 -6.92
N ASP A 206 9.87 1.40 -7.47
CA ASP A 206 9.09 1.52 -8.70
C ASP A 206 7.84 2.38 -8.47
N GLY A 207 7.22 2.89 -9.54
CA GLY A 207 6.11 3.83 -9.44
C GLY A 207 4.87 3.33 -8.69
N SER A 208 4.73 2.02 -8.46
CA SER A 208 3.63 1.41 -7.70
C SER A 208 3.92 1.26 -6.21
N SER A 209 5.19 1.27 -5.81
CA SER A 209 5.64 0.90 -4.46
C SER A 209 6.41 1.99 -3.72
N ASP A 210 6.83 3.04 -4.42
CA ASP A 210 7.72 4.09 -3.89
C ASP A 210 7.15 4.95 -2.76
N TRP A 211 5.83 4.88 -2.52
CA TRP A 211 5.16 5.59 -1.43
C TRP A 211 5.73 5.22 -0.06
N ARG A 212 6.27 4.02 0.13
CA ARG A 212 6.92 3.60 1.37
C ARG A 212 8.09 4.51 1.72
N PHE A 213 8.88 4.87 0.74
CA PHE A 213 10.01 5.78 0.90
C PHE A 213 9.60 7.25 0.78
N LYS A 214 8.80 7.60 -0.21
CA LYS A 214 8.40 9.00 -0.45
C LYS A 214 7.55 9.58 0.66
N THR A 215 6.56 8.82 1.17
CA THR A 215 5.61 9.31 2.17
C THR A 215 5.96 8.85 3.57
N HIS A 216 6.18 7.57 3.82
CA HIS A 216 6.47 7.08 5.16
C HIS A 216 7.72 7.75 5.74
N LEU A 217 8.83 7.78 4.98
CA LEU A 217 10.04 8.43 5.47
C LEU A 217 9.91 9.96 5.49
N ALA A 218 9.18 10.56 4.54
CA ALA A 218 8.98 12.02 4.52
C ALA A 218 8.05 12.52 5.63
N ASN A 219 7.18 11.68 6.17
CA ASN A 219 6.34 12.05 7.31
C ASN A 219 7.16 12.45 8.54
N LEU A 220 8.30 11.81 8.78
CA LEU A 220 9.13 12.07 9.98
C LEU A 220 9.68 13.49 10.03
N PRO A 221 10.41 14.00 9.01
CA PRO A 221 10.90 15.38 9.05
C PRO A 221 9.78 16.41 9.15
N ILE A 222 8.63 16.17 8.52
CA ILE A 222 7.45 17.04 8.60
C ILE A 222 6.86 17.00 10.00
N TYR A 223 6.67 15.82 10.57
CA TYR A 223 6.15 15.65 11.92
C TYR A 223 7.03 16.38 12.96
N PHE A 224 8.34 16.15 12.94
CA PHE A 224 9.25 16.80 13.89
C PHE A 224 9.33 18.32 13.69
N GLU A 225 9.23 18.81 12.45
CA GLU A 225 9.14 20.23 12.17
C GLU A 225 7.86 20.83 12.77
N TYR A 226 6.72 20.17 12.60
CA TYR A 226 5.44 20.59 13.18
C TYR A 226 5.47 20.60 14.70
N GLN A 227 6.05 19.57 15.33
CA GLN A 227 6.22 19.53 16.80
C GLN A 227 7.11 20.67 17.29
N THR A 228 8.21 20.94 16.60
CA THR A 228 9.15 22.02 16.96
C THR A 228 8.50 23.40 16.81
N ASP A 229 7.69 23.60 15.80
CA ASP A 229 7.03 24.88 15.52
C ASP A 229 5.70 25.04 16.29
N GLY A 230 5.18 23.96 16.91
CA GLY A 230 3.88 23.96 17.60
C GLY A 230 2.69 24.19 16.67
N ILE A 231 2.75 23.64 15.45
CA ILE A 231 1.72 23.76 14.40
C ILE A 231 1.18 22.40 14.01
N SER A 232 0.01 22.36 13.36
CA SER A 232 -0.61 21.14 12.83
C SER A 232 -0.74 21.14 11.30
N SER A 233 -0.49 22.29 10.66
CA SER A 233 -0.52 22.44 9.20
C SER A 233 0.30 23.66 8.78
N THR A 234 0.74 23.67 7.51
CA THR A 234 1.41 24.82 6.89
C THR A 234 1.26 24.77 5.37
N ASP A 235 1.26 25.94 4.72
CA ASP A 235 1.28 26.03 3.26
C ASP A 235 2.65 25.65 2.66
N ALA A 236 3.73 25.69 3.49
CA ALA A 236 5.08 25.32 3.08
C ALA A 236 5.92 24.87 4.27
N ILE A 237 6.55 23.70 4.15
CA ILE A 237 7.54 23.22 5.12
C ILE A 237 8.84 24.03 5.01
N LYS A 238 9.56 24.18 6.13
CA LYS A 238 10.85 24.89 6.20
C LYS A 238 12.03 24.03 5.77
N GLY A 239 11.88 22.70 5.90
CA GLY A 239 12.97 21.75 5.66
C GLY A 239 13.98 21.69 6.80
N THR A 240 13.56 21.96 8.03
CA THR A 240 14.41 22.00 9.22
C THR A 240 15.23 20.72 9.39
N TYR A 241 14.65 19.57 9.06
CA TYR A 241 15.24 18.24 9.22
C TYR A 241 15.64 17.57 7.90
N LEU A 242 15.96 18.35 6.88
CA LEU A 242 16.32 17.82 5.55
C LEU A 242 17.58 16.96 5.58
N ASP A 243 18.57 17.32 6.39
CA ASP A 243 19.81 16.55 6.51
C ASP A 243 19.56 15.20 7.19
N ASN A 244 18.73 15.16 8.24
CA ASN A 244 18.31 13.89 8.87
C ASN A 244 17.55 12.99 7.88
N TYR A 245 16.69 13.59 7.05
CA TYR A 245 15.96 12.88 6.01
C TYR A 245 16.90 12.26 4.97
N ARG A 246 17.92 12.99 4.55
CA ARG A 246 18.96 12.49 3.65
C ARG A 246 19.74 11.34 4.29
N ASP A 247 20.19 11.51 5.55
CA ASP A 247 20.97 10.50 6.26
C ASP A 247 20.19 9.18 6.40
N MET A 248 18.88 9.26 6.64
CA MET A 248 18.01 8.09 6.71
C MET A 248 17.89 7.39 5.35
N TRP A 249 17.70 8.14 4.27
CA TRP A 249 17.69 7.58 2.92
C TRP A 249 19.03 6.91 2.58
N ASP A 250 20.12 7.62 2.80
CA ASP A 250 21.48 7.12 2.55
C ASP A 250 21.76 5.84 3.32
N LEU A 251 21.30 5.76 4.58
CA LEU A 251 21.42 4.55 5.38
C LEU A 251 20.70 3.36 4.72
N TYR A 252 19.46 3.53 4.35
CA TYR A 252 18.64 2.42 3.83
C TYR A 252 19.09 1.96 2.46
N ILE A 253 19.31 2.89 1.52
CA ILE A 253 19.64 2.55 0.14
C ILE A 253 21.06 2.02 -0.04
N ASN A 254 22.03 2.50 0.77
CA ASN A 254 23.43 2.07 0.66
C ASN A 254 23.72 0.77 1.40
N ASN A 255 22.80 0.29 2.25
CA ASN A 255 22.96 -0.94 3.01
C ASN A 255 21.91 -2.00 2.64
N SER A 256 21.34 -1.90 1.43
CA SER A 256 20.31 -2.80 0.93
C SER A 256 20.86 -3.95 0.10
N THR A 257 19.97 -4.87 -0.25
CA THR A 257 20.23 -6.05 -1.10
C THR A 257 20.66 -5.72 -2.52
N CYS A 258 20.39 -4.50 -3.02
CA CYS A 258 20.69 -4.12 -4.40
C CYS A 258 21.49 -2.83 -4.53
N ASP A 259 22.13 -2.63 -5.69
CA ASP A 259 22.78 -1.35 -6.03
C ASP A 259 21.72 -0.23 -6.03
N PRO A 260 21.97 0.93 -5.37
CA PRO A 260 21.05 2.08 -5.39
C PRO A 260 20.56 2.51 -6.77
N LYS A 261 21.34 2.24 -7.83
CA LYS A 261 20.94 2.56 -9.22
C LYS A 261 19.82 1.67 -9.76
N GLU A 262 19.59 0.52 -9.15
CA GLU A 262 18.59 -0.46 -9.56
C GLU A 262 17.27 -0.31 -8.79
N LEU A 263 17.24 0.49 -7.73
CA LEU A 263 16.08 0.65 -6.83
C LEU A 263 14.81 1.07 -7.56
N SER A 264 14.91 1.90 -8.60
CA SER A 264 13.74 2.36 -9.37
C SER A 264 13.04 1.25 -10.17
N ALA A 265 13.68 0.09 -10.31
CA ALA A 265 13.08 -1.09 -10.96
C ALA A 265 12.56 -2.13 -9.94
N LYS A 266 12.85 -1.95 -8.65
CA LYS A 266 12.45 -2.85 -7.58
C LYS A 266 11.02 -2.55 -7.11
N THR A 267 10.19 -3.58 -7.09
CA THR A 267 8.81 -3.51 -6.62
C THR A 267 8.72 -3.77 -5.11
N GLY A 268 7.55 -3.49 -4.52
CA GLY A 268 7.26 -3.89 -3.14
C GLY A 268 7.29 -5.41 -2.95
N ASP A 269 6.89 -6.18 -3.99
CA ASP A 269 6.95 -7.64 -3.97
C ASP A 269 8.40 -8.14 -4.02
N ASP A 270 9.29 -7.50 -4.79
CA ASP A 270 10.72 -7.83 -4.75
C ASP A 270 11.27 -7.67 -3.34
N SER A 271 10.99 -6.54 -2.69
CA SER A 271 11.42 -6.23 -1.33
C SER A 271 10.90 -7.24 -0.30
N ARG A 272 9.61 -7.63 -0.41
CA ARG A 272 9.01 -8.69 0.42
C ARG A 272 9.69 -10.04 0.19
N ASN A 273 9.88 -10.42 -1.06
CA ASN A 273 10.49 -11.71 -1.42
C ASN A 273 11.95 -11.82 -0.95
N GLU A 274 12.72 -10.73 -0.99
CA GLU A 274 14.06 -10.65 -0.42
C GLU A 274 14.04 -10.90 1.09
N PHE A 275 13.07 -10.31 1.81
CA PHE A 275 12.92 -10.55 3.25
C PHE A 275 12.51 -12.01 3.54
N LEU A 276 11.55 -12.55 2.79
CA LEU A 276 11.11 -13.95 2.91
C LEU A 276 12.22 -14.95 2.59
N ALA A 277 13.11 -14.63 1.66
CA ALA A 277 14.27 -15.45 1.33
C ALA A 277 15.38 -15.42 2.42
N GLY A 278 15.28 -14.47 3.36
CA GLY A 278 16.31 -14.26 4.37
C GLY A 278 17.52 -13.50 3.82
N ASP A 279 17.34 -12.71 2.79
CA ASP A 279 18.40 -11.92 2.16
C ASP A 279 18.70 -10.62 2.92
N ALA A 280 17.84 -10.21 3.85
CA ALA A 280 18.00 -9.00 4.65
C ALA A 280 17.41 -9.10 6.06
N VAL A 281 17.96 -8.30 6.99
CA VAL A 281 17.51 -8.22 8.39
C VAL A 281 16.30 -7.31 8.52
N PHE A 282 16.30 -6.16 7.84
CA PHE A 282 15.30 -5.10 7.99
C PHE A 282 14.48 -4.92 6.72
N PHE A 283 13.15 -4.85 6.90
CA PHE A 283 12.18 -4.58 5.86
C PHE A 283 11.33 -3.37 6.25
N GLN A 284 11.53 -2.22 5.59
CA GLN A 284 10.75 -1.01 5.84
C GLN A 284 9.35 -1.20 5.24
N ASN A 285 8.36 -1.46 6.10
CA ASN A 285 6.98 -1.69 5.71
C ASN A 285 6.05 -1.54 6.93
N GLY A 286 4.83 -2.04 6.87
CA GLY A 286 3.84 -1.87 7.91
C GLY A 286 3.14 -3.16 8.33
N SER A 287 2.24 -3.01 9.30
CA SER A 287 1.47 -4.11 9.90
C SER A 287 0.62 -4.90 8.90
N TRP A 288 0.29 -4.33 7.75
CA TRP A 288 -0.41 -5.02 6.65
C TRP A 288 0.38 -6.18 6.05
N GLU A 289 1.70 -6.22 6.23
CA GLU A 289 2.54 -7.34 5.75
C GLU A 289 2.45 -8.59 6.62
N TYR A 290 1.89 -8.49 7.82
CA TYR A 290 1.86 -9.59 8.79
C TYR A 290 1.33 -10.91 8.20
N ALA A 291 0.19 -10.87 7.51
CA ALA A 291 -0.40 -12.07 6.91
C ALA A 291 0.49 -12.67 5.79
N ASN A 292 1.15 -11.82 4.99
CA ASN A 292 2.06 -12.28 3.94
C ASN A 292 3.31 -12.93 4.51
N LEU A 293 3.80 -12.44 5.65
CA LEU A 293 5.01 -12.95 6.29
C LEU A 293 4.75 -14.21 7.12
N THR A 294 3.62 -14.29 7.84
CA THR A 294 3.31 -15.40 8.75
C THR A 294 2.51 -16.52 8.09
N GLY A 295 1.68 -16.21 7.09
CA GLY A 295 0.88 -17.18 6.35
C GLY A 295 1.75 -18.01 5.40
N ASP A 296 1.80 -17.57 4.14
CA ASP A 296 2.57 -18.25 3.11
C ASP A 296 4.09 -18.08 3.30
N GLY A 297 4.52 -17.02 3.98
CA GLY A 297 5.93 -16.72 4.26
C GLY A 297 6.60 -17.61 5.30
N GLY A 298 5.81 -18.27 6.15
CA GLY A 298 6.28 -19.26 7.11
C GLY A 298 7.00 -18.72 8.35
N TYR A 299 7.04 -17.37 8.55
CA TYR A 299 7.52 -16.80 9.81
C TYR A 299 6.48 -16.97 10.93
N THR A 300 6.95 -16.96 12.15
CA THR A 300 6.14 -16.93 13.38
C THR A 300 6.32 -15.60 14.12
N ASP A 301 5.49 -15.33 15.12
CA ASP A 301 5.65 -14.15 15.99
C ASP A 301 7.00 -14.13 16.71
N ASP A 302 7.58 -15.30 16.96
CA ASP A 302 8.89 -15.42 17.58
C ASP A 302 10.03 -15.02 16.64
N ASP A 303 9.83 -15.08 15.32
CA ASP A 303 10.84 -14.74 14.31
C ASP A 303 10.88 -13.25 13.99
N LEU A 304 9.78 -12.55 14.25
CA LEU A 304 9.58 -11.16 13.80
C LEU A 304 9.53 -10.20 14.98
N ALA A 305 9.95 -8.98 14.70
CA ALA A 305 9.67 -7.79 15.52
C ALA A 305 9.40 -6.60 14.60
N MET A 306 8.90 -5.51 15.18
CA MET A 306 8.78 -4.23 14.49
C MET A 306 9.38 -3.14 15.37
N ILE A 307 10.30 -2.35 14.82
CA ILE A 307 10.94 -1.23 15.51
C ILE A 307 10.60 0.09 14.83
N PRO A 308 10.68 1.23 15.54
CA PRO A 308 10.47 2.54 14.96
C PRO A 308 11.42 2.85 13.80
N ILE A 309 11.00 3.76 12.93
CA ILE A 309 11.91 4.43 12.01
C ILE A 309 12.62 5.52 12.79
N TYR A 310 13.82 5.27 13.24
CA TYR A 310 14.64 6.25 13.90
C TYR A 310 15.14 7.31 12.93
N PHE A 311 15.23 8.55 13.38
CA PHE A 311 15.43 9.71 12.53
C PHE A 311 16.56 10.64 13.02
N GLY A 312 17.13 10.36 14.18
CA GLY A 312 18.19 11.18 14.80
C GLY A 312 17.66 12.46 15.43
N VAL A 313 16.37 12.52 15.80
CA VAL A 313 15.70 13.70 16.34
C VAL A 313 14.78 13.30 17.49
N GLY A 314 14.73 14.11 18.52
CA GLY A 314 13.83 13.92 19.66
C GLY A 314 14.35 12.87 20.65
N ASP A 315 13.41 12.34 21.44
CA ASP A 315 13.70 11.26 22.43
C ASP A 315 13.51 9.89 21.77
N GLU A 316 14.49 9.48 20.98
CA GLU A 316 14.41 8.25 20.19
C GLU A 316 14.25 6.98 21.04
N ALA A 317 14.80 6.95 22.26
CA ALA A 317 14.66 5.81 23.16
C ALA A 317 13.20 5.54 23.58
N ASN A 318 12.34 6.56 23.52
CA ASN A 318 10.90 6.46 23.78
C ASN A 318 10.05 6.62 22.51
N GLN A 319 10.65 6.57 21.32
CA GLN A 319 9.93 6.69 20.08
C GLN A 319 9.12 5.41 19.80
N GLY A 320 7.84 5.58 19.44
CA GLY A 320 6.96 4.50 19.00
C GLY A 320 6.96 4.32 17.49
N LEU A 321 6.20 3.32 17.06
CA LEU A 321 5.89 3.13 15.64
C LEU A 321 5.07 4.30 15.10
N CYS A 322 5.19 4.60 13.81
CA CYS A 322 4.28 5.50 13.14
C CYS A 322 2.92 4.82 13.02
N THR A 323 1.95 5.28 13.81
CA THR A 323 0.64 4.64 13.94
C THR A 323 -0.48 5.62 13.64
N GLY A 324 -1.47 5.19 12.88
CA GLY A 324 -2.62 6.02 12.55
C GLY A 324 -3.56 5.34 11.55
N THR A 325 -4.45 6.16 11.00
CA THR A 325 -5.33 5.74 9.90
C THR A 325 -5.22 6.75 8.76
N GLU A 326 -5.20 6.24 7.53
CA GLU A 326 -5.29 7.06 6.33
C GLU A 326 -6.34 6.53 5.36
N ASN A 327 -6.87 5.35 5.65
CA ASN A 327 -7.85 4.67 4.82
C ASN A 327 -9.24 4.76 5.48
N TYR A 328 -10.17 5.33 4.75
CA TYR A 328 -11.52 5.57 5.24
C TYR A 328 -12.54 4.97 4.30
N TRP A 329 -13.55 4.31 4.87
CA TRP A 329 -14.72 3.89 4.12
C TRP A 329 -15.65 5.07 3.89
N CYS A 330 -16.01 5.26 2.63
CA CYS A 330 -17.03 6.19 2.16
C CYS A 330 -18.18 5.42 1.51
N VAL A 331 -19.38 5.99 1.58
CA VAL A 331 -20.61 5.43 1.05
C VAL A 331 -21.19 6.34 -0.01
#